data_b3256f6f8fa2f2c64659f36f42f0600f
#
_entry.id   b3256f6f8fa2f2c64659f36f42f0600f
#
_cell.length_a   1.000
_cell.length_b   1.000
_cell.length_c   1.000
_cell.angle_alpha   90.00
_cell.angle_beta   90.00
_cell.angle_gamma   90.00
#
_symmetry.space_group_name_H-M   'P 1'
#
loop_
_entity.id
_entity.type
_entity.pdbx_description
1 polymer ?
#
loop_
_entity_poly.entity_id
_entity_poly.type
_entity_poly.pdbx_seq_one_letter_code
_entity_poly.pdbx_strand_id
1 'polypeptide(L)'
;MPKIFEYLGVLIFFYSNEHEPIHVHGKYNGLESKAEFYIVDGEIVEIKIKLVKGRRPLTGSNLKDFEVFLEKYADKIVEKWVDYFNYHKNIEFEKINTRIV
;
A
#
# COMPACT_ATOMS: atom_id res chain seq x y z
N MET A 1 7.32 11.46 -2.61
CA MET A 1 6.32 10.38 -2.59
C MET A 1 7.01 9.05 -2.89
N PRO A 2 7.38 8.30 -1.85
CA PRO A 2 8.06 7.01 -2.08
C PRO A 2 7.13 5.97 -2.70
N LYS A 3 7.50 5.53 -3.89
CA LYS A 3 6.81 4.43 -4.59
C LYS A 3 7.45 3.13 -4.14
N ILE A 4 6.64 2.16 -3.74
CA ILE A 4 7.18 0.89 -3.24
C ILE A 4 6.87 -0.29 -4.14
N PHE A 5 5.68 -0.32 -4.73
CA PHE A 5 5.28 -1.39 -5.64
C PHE A 5 4.40 -0.84 -6.75
N GLU A 6 4.35 -1.59 -7.85
CA GLU A 6 3.30 -1.43 -8.85
C GLU A 6 2.79 -2.83 -9.20
N TYR A 7 1.47 -3.01 -9.14
CA TYR A 7 0.84 -4.29 -9.44
C TYR A 7 -0.27 -4.08 -10.45
N LEU A 8 -0.09 -4.63 -11.66
CA LEU A 8 -1.06 -4.57 -12.76
C LEU A 8 -1.60 -3.14 -12.97
N GLY A 9 -0.69 -2.17 -12.95
CA GLY A 9 -1.02 -0.76 -13.17
C GLY A 9 -1.42 0.00 -11.91
N VAL A 10 -1.66 -0.67 -10.79
CA VAL A 10 -1.95 0.00 -9.52
C VAL A 10 -0.63 0.38 -8.87
N LEU A 11 -0.42 1.68 -8.69
CA LEU A 11 0.78 2.19 -8.04
C LEU A 11 0.57 2.19 -6.53
N ILE A 12 1.51 1.61 -5.80
CA ILE A 12 1.45 1.51 -4.35
C ILE A 12 2.59 2.35 -3.76
N PHE A 13 2.22 3.28 -2.88
CA PHE A 13 3.16 4.28 -2.36
C PHE A 13 2.71 4.79 -1.00
N PHE A 14 3.55 5.58 -0.35
CA PHE A 14 3.15 6.34 0.84
C PHE A 14 3.70 7.75 0.76
N TYR A 15 3.06 8.66 1.49
CA TYR A 15 3.52 10.05 1.57
C TYR A 15 4.56 10.15 2.68
N SER A 16 5.69 10.82 2.40
CA SER A 16 6.81 10.89 3.33
C SER A 16 6.51 11.68 4.60
N ASN A 17 5.46 12.48 4.60
CA ASN A 17 5.07 13.29 5.76
C ASN A 17 3.96 12.65 6.60
N GLU A 18 3.53 11.45 6.26
CA GLU A 18 2.51 10.71 7.01
C GLU A 18 3.17 9.57 7.79
N HIS A 19 2.76 9.38 9.04
CA HIS A 19 3.35 8.35 9.90
C HIS A 19 2.32 7.32 10.33
N GLU A 20 1.79 7.40 11.53
CA GLU A 20 0.88 6.41 12.07
C GLU A 20 -0.58 6.69 11.71
N PRO A 21 -1.41 5.66 11.53
CA PRO A 21 -1.05 4.24 11.54
C PRO A 21 -0.28 3.84 10.29
N ILE A 22 0.36 2.66 10.30
CA ILE A 22 1.07 2.16 9.13
C ILE A 22 0.05 2.02 8.00
N HIS A 23 0.32 2.66 6.86
CA HIS A 23 -0.62 2.63 5.74
C HIS A 23 0.10 2.85 4.42
N VAL A 24 -0.55 2.45 3.35
CA VAL A 24 -0.10 2.73 1.98
C VAL A 24 -1.27 3.24 1.16
N HIS A 25 -0.96 3.92 0.07
CA HIS A 25 -1.94 4.39 -0.90
C HIS A 25 -1.86 3.53 -2.16
N GLY A 26 -2.99 3.33 -2.81
CA GLY A 26 -3.07 2.71 -4.13
C GLY A 26 -3.69 3.69 -5.11
N LYS A 27 -3.08 3.85 -6.28
CA LYS A 27 -3.53 4.81 -7.28
C LYS A 27 -3.62 4.16 -8.66
N TYR A 28 -4.71 4.43 -9.36
CA TYR A 28 -4.93 3.91 -10.72
C TYR A 28 -5.83 4.89 -11.49
N ASN A 29 -5.31 5.44 -12.60
CA ASN A 29 -6.08 6.36 -13.47
C ASN A 29 -6.80 7.46 -12.69
N GLY A 30 -6.11 8.14 -11.77
CA GLY A 30 -6.68 9.24 -11.00
C GLY A 30 -7.54 8.82 -9.81
N LEU A 31 -7.83 7.52 -9.67
CA LEU A 31 -8.53 6.98 -8.50
C LEU A 31 -7.50 6.64 -7.42
N GLU A 32 -7.86 6.88 -6.17
CA GLU A 32 -6.94 6.64 -5.06
C GLU A 32 -7.66 6.18 -3.82
N SER A 33 -7.15 5.11 -3.21
CA SER A 33 -7.61 4.62 -1.91
C SER A 33 -6.39 4.38 -1.04
N LYS A 34 -6.60 4.23 0.27
CA LYS A 34 -5.51 3.87 1.16
C LYS A 34 -5.88 2.64 1.96
N ALA A 35 -4.87 1.94 2.43
CA ALA A 35 -5.02 0.76 3.27
C ALA A 35 -4.24 0.97 4.55
N GLU A 36 -4.91 0.80 5.70
CA GLU A 36 -4.29 0.90 7.01
C GLU A 36 -4.07 -0.49 7.58
N PHE A 37 -2.88 -0.71 8.13
CA PHE A 37 -2.50 -1.99 8.71
C PHE A 37 -2.55 -1.90 10.22
N TYR A 38 -3.32 -2.79 10.85
CA TYR A 38 -3.45 -2.86 12.30
C TYR A 38 -2.62 -4.04 12.80
N ILE A 39 -1.65 -3.72 13.65
CA ILE A 39 -0.64 -4.69 14.09
C ILE A 39 -0.74 -4.84 15.61
N VAL A 40 -0.84 -6.11 16.07
CA VAL A 40 -0.88 -6.44 17.48
C VAL A 40 0.18 -7.51 17.72
N ASP A 41 1.06 -7.27 18.71
CA ASP A 41 2.14 -8.19 19.06
C ASP A 41 2.99 -8.62 17.87
N GLY A 42 3.25 -7.68 16.96
CA GLY A 42 4.09 -7.94 15.79
C GLY A 42 3.39 -8.61 14.64
N GLU A 43 2.09 -8.89 14.75
CA GLU A 43 1.32 -9.53 13.70
C GLU A 43 0.25 -8.61 13.12
N ILE A 44 0.09 -8.65 11.81
CA ILE A 44 -0.97 -7.90 11.12
C ILE A 44 -2.29 -8.63 11.37
N VAL A 45 -3.20 -7.98 12.12
CA VAL A 45 -4.49 -8.58 12.46
C VAL A 45 -5.61 -8.10 11.57
N GLU A 46 -5.44 -6.95 10.92
CA GLU A 46 -6.47 -6.38 10.06
C GLU A 46 -5.87 -5.40 9.07
N ILE A 47 -6.46 -5.36 7.86
CA ILE A 47 -6.14 -4.35 6.84
C ILE A 47 -7.46 -3.69 6.47
N LYS A 48 -7.54 -2.36 6.63
CA LYS A 48 -8.75 -1.60 6.31
C LYS A 48 -8.51 -0.71 5.11
N ILE A 49 -9.37 -0.84 4.09
CA ILE A 49 -9.37 0.05 2.93
C ILE A 49 -10.19 1.27 3.30
N LYS A 50 -9.62 2.46 3.08
CA LYS A 50 -10.27 3.72 3.43
C LYS A 50 -10.22 4.71 2.28
N LEU A 51 -11.14 5.68 2.33
CA LEU A 51 -11.18 6.76 1.36
C LEU A 51 -10.05 7.75 1.60
N VAL A 52 -9.60 8.37 0.53
CA VAL A 52 -8.63 9.47 0.59
C VAL A 52 -9.39 10.76 0.33
N LYS A 53 -9.26 11.72 1.24
CA LYS A 53 -9.99 12.99 1.13
C LYS A 53 -9.67 13.69 -0.19
N GLY A 54 -10.72 14.09 -0.89
CA GLY A 54 -10.60 14.81 -2.16
C GLY A 54 -10.28 13.92 -3.35
N ARG A 55 -10.34 12.59 -3.20
CA ARG A 55 -10.07 11.66 -4.28
C ARG A 55 -11.23 10.69 -4.46
N ARG A 56 -11.45 10.26 -5.70
CA ARG A 56 -12.37 9.16 -5.98
C ARG A 56 -11.67 7.86 -5.64
N PRO A 57 -12.34 6.89 -4.99
CA PRO A 57 -11.71 5.64 -4.61
C PRO A 57 -11.48 4.70 -5.78
N LEU A 58 -10.57 3.75 -5.59
CA LEU A 58 -10.43 2.62 -6.50
C LEU A 58 -11.74 1.86 -6.55
N THR A 59 -12.08 1.32 -7.71
CA THR A 59 -13.33 0.58 -7.92
C THR A 59 -13.11 -0.61 -8.85
N GLY A 60 -14.06 -1.57 -8.84
CA GLY A 60 -14.03 -2.68 -9.76
C GLY A 60 -12.75 -3.51 -9.71
N SER A 61 -12.20 -3.82 -10.88
CA SER A 61 -11.03 -4.69 -10.97
C SER A 61 -9.77 -4.07 -10.35
N ASN A 62 -9.60 -2.75 -10.44
CA ASN A 62 -8.41 -2.13 -9.85
C ASN A 62 -8.47 -2.15 -8.32
N LEU A 63 -9.63 -2.02 -7.72
CA LEU A 63 -9.79 -2.18 -6.28
C LEU A 63 -9.50 -3.63 -5.87
N LYS A 64 -10.02 -4.58 -6.63
CA LYS A 64 -9.78 -6.00 -6.38
C LYS A 64 -8.29 -6.34 -6.46
N ASP A 65 -7.61 -5.83 -7.46
CA ASP A 65 -6.17 -6.05 -7.62
C ASP A 65 -5.40 -5.46 -6.44
N PHE A 66 -5.81 -4.27 -5.98
CA PHE A 66 -5.20 -3.64 -4.82
C PHE A 66 -5.38 -4.52 -3.57
N GLU A 67 -6.60 -4.99 -3.32
CA GLU A 67 -6.89 -5.86 -2.17
C GLU A 67 -6.08 -7.14 -2.20
N VAL A 68 -6.02 -7.81 -3.35
CA VAL A 68 -5.28 -9.06 -3.52
C VAL A 68 -3.79 -8.84 -3.26
N PHE A 69 -3.25 -7.73 -3.79
CA PHE A 69 -1.85 -7.41 -3.61
C PHE A 69 -1.53 -7.14 -2.13
N LEU A 70 -2.39 -6.38 -1.45
CA LEU A 70 -2.19 -6.06 -0.04
C LEU A 70 -2.10 -7.32 0.82
N GLU A 71 -2.99 -8.28 0.59
CA GLU A 71 -2.98 -9.53 1.35
C GLU A 71 -1.70 -10.33 1.11
N LYS A 72 -1.28 -10.43 -0.13
CA LYS A 72 -0.10 -11.22 -0.50
C LYS A 72 1.21 -10.60 -0.02
N TYR A 73 1.31 -9.28 -0.10
CA TYR A 73 2.56 -8.56 0.18
C TYR A 73 2.51 -7.73 1.46
N ALA A 74 1.54 -8.00 2.34
CA ALA A 74 1.36 -7.22 3.58
C ALA A 74 2.65 -7.09 4.39
N ASP A 75 3.34 -8.20 4.64
CA ASP A 75 4.56 -8.18 5.45
C ASP A 75 5.67 -7.34 4.80
N LYS A 76 5.82 -7.47 3.49
CA LYS A 76 6.82 -6.69 2.74
C LYS A 76 6.50 -5.21 2.74
N ILE A 77 5.22 -4.85 2.65
CA ILE A 77 4.76 -3.47 2.70
C ILE A 77 5.11 -2.86 4.05
N VAL A 78 4.79 -3.56 5.13
CA VAL A 78 5.08 -3.09 6.50
C VAL A 78 6.59 -2.97 6.70
N GLU A 79 7.36 -3.93 6.20
CA GLU A 79 8.82 -3.88 6.29
C GLU A 79 9.38 -2.64 5.58
N LYS A 80 8.92 -2.34 4.37
CA LYS A 80 9.36 -1.16 3.64
C LYS A 80 8.97 0.13 4.36
N TRP A 81 7.78 0.16 4.94
CA TRP A 81 7.30 1.31 5.72
C TRP A 81 8.22 1.56 6.92
N VAL A 82 8.53 0.51 7.68
CA VAL A 82 9.40 0.59 8.85
C VAL A 82 10.81 1.02 8.45
N ASP A 83 11.33 0.42 7.38
CA ASP A 83 12.67 0.78 6.87
C ASP A 83 12.74 2.26 6.52
N TYR A 84 11.72 2.79 5.87
CA TYR A 84 11.70 4.18 5.45
C TYR A 84 11.55 5.14 6.63
N PHE A 85 10.51 4.93 7.46
CA PHE A 85 10.17 5.89 8.52
C PHE A 85 11.02 5.74 9.79
N ASN A 86 11.38 4.52 10.16
CA ASN A 86 12.12 4.28 11.40
C ASN A 86 13.62 4.24 11.19
N TYR A 87 14.08 3.65 10.09
CA TYR A 87 15.50 3.47 9.85
C TYR A 87 16.07 4.38 8.76
N HIS A 88 15.22 5.18 8.13
CA HIS A 88 15.61 6.14 7.08
C HIS A 88 16.39 5.49 5.93
N LYS A 89 16.04 4.25 5.59
CA LYS A 89 16.66 3.54 4.50
C LYS A 89 16.04 3.92 3.15
N ASN A 90 16.82 3.78 2.09
CA ASN A 90 16.30 3.89 0.74
C ASN A 90 15.42 2.66 0.45
N ILE A 91 14.29 2.89 -0.20
CA ILE A 91 13.32 1.84 -0.49
C ILE A 91 13.39 1.50 -1.98
N GLU A 92 13.51 0.20 -2.29
CA GLU A 92 13.48 -0.25 -3.66
C GLU A 92 12.03 -0.30 -4.17
N PHE A 93 11.85 0.16 -5.41
CA PHE A 93 10.58 0.05 -6.10
C PHE A 93 10.55 -1.28 -6.86
N GLU A 94 9.48 -2.04 -6.71
CA GLU A 94 9.32 -3.33 -7.39
C GLU A 94 8.04 -3.35 -8.21
N LYS A 95 8.15 -3.79 -9.45
CA LYS A 95 7.02 -3.91 -10.34
C LYS A 95 6.63 -5.37 -10.50
N ILE A 96 5.41 -5.69 -10.14
CA ILE A 96 4.88 -7.05 -10.20
C ILE A 96 3.92 -7.14 -11.38
N ASN A 97 4.34 -7.86 -12.43
CA ASN A 97 3.56 -7.95 -13.67
C ASN A 97 2.75 -9.24 -13.78
N THR A 98 3.01 -10.22 -12.91
CA THR A 98 2.31 -11.49 -12.94
C THR A 98 1.15 -11.46 -11.97
N ARG A 99 -0.04 -11.84 -12.48
CA ARG A 99 -1.24 -11.86 -11.64
C ARG A 99 -1.11 -12.86 -10.49
N ILE A 100 -1.46 -12.40 -9.31
CA ILE A 100 -1.49 -13.23 -8.11
C ILE A 100 -2.75 -14.11 -8.18
N VAL A 101 -2.58 -15.41 -7.97
CA VAL A 101 -3.70 -16.36 -8.01
C VAL A 101 -3.86 -17.07 -6.65
#